data_0f343a9362e5f9f3b7f5d580f2a4e597
#
_entry.id   0f343a9362e5f9f3b7f5d580f2a4e597
#
_cell.length_a   1.000
_cell.length_b   1.000
_cell.length_c   1.000
_cell.angle_alpha   90.00
_cell.angle_beta   90.00
_cell.angle_gamma   90.00
#
_symmetry.space_group_name_H-M   'P 1'
#
loop_
_entity.id
_entity.type
_entity.pdbx_description
1 polymer ?
#
loop_
_entity_poly.entity_id
_entity_poly.type
_entity_poly.pdbx_seq_one_letter_code
_entity_poly.pdbx_strand_id
1 'polypeptide(L)'
;MGADIQNSSDEVKNLRTSKEIESHLRWLDTFTSAALGILAVASGIYTYLGVSSLLEDNGAINFLAAMSYSIAVSVGIFVFWSYMMRLLPAMRSFISMLGFTLAMIVGSLSIVAMSSWLNAAALAGSAAVEQHLDRTVEHYQKDLE
;
A
#
# COMPACT_ATOMS: atom_id res chain seq x y z
N MET A 1 -44.69 -12.61 35.95
CA MET A 1 -43.42 -12.52 36.70
C MET A 1 -42.29 -13.35 36.09
N GLY A 2 -42.49 -14.56 35.54
CA GLY A 2 -41.46 -15.33 34.85
C GLY A 2 -41.08 -14.80 33.46
N ALA A 3 -42.04 -14.24 32.70
CA ALA A 3 -41.81 -13.72 31.37
C ALA A 3 -40.94 -12.43 31.35
N ASP A 4 -41.07 -11.59 32.38
CA ASP A 4 -40.32 -10.33 32.48
C ASP A 4 -38.84 -10.58 32.79
N ILE A 5 -38.55 -11.63 33.60
CA ILE A 5 -37.17 -12.02 33.97
C ILE A 5 -36.47 -12.63 32.72
N GLN A 6 -37.17 -13.41 31.94
CA GLN A 6 -36.66 -14.01 30.69
C GLN A 6 -36.33 -12.93 29.66
N ASN A 7 -37.22 -11.97 29.47
CA ASN A 7 -37.03 -10.86 28.52
C ASN A 7 -35.84 -9.98 28.90
N SER A 8 -35.67 -9.68 30.20
CA SER A 8 -34.53 -8.90 30.71
C SER A 8 -33.19 -9.64 30.56
N SER A 9 -33.19 -10.98 30.71
CA SER A 9 -31.98 -11.77 30.52
C SER A 9 -31.53 -11.86 29.05
N ASP A 10 -32.50 -11.93 28.13
CA ASP A 10 -32.21 -11.97 26.71
C ASP A 10 -31.75 -10.59 26.20
N GLU A 11 -32.31 -9.51 26.75
CA GLU A 11 -31.87 -8.15 26.46
C GLU A 11 -30.41 -7.89 26.91
N VAL A 12 -30.06 -8.35 28.11
CA VAL A 12 -28.70 -8.26 28.66
C VAL A 12 -27.72 -9.10 27.84
N LYS A 13 -28.10 -10.29 27.39
CA LYS A 13 -27.28 -11.11 26.48
C LYS A 13 -27.06 -10.43 25.14
N ASN A 14 -28.09 -9.87 24.51
CA ASN A 14 -28.00 -9.16 23.26
C ASN A 14 -27.08 -7.94 23.36
N LEU A 15 -27.16 -7.16 24.44
CA LEU A 15 -26.29 -6.02 24.70
C LEU A 15 -24.84 -6.44 24.90
N ARG A 16 -24.60 -7.58 25.55
CA ARG A 16 -23.24 -8.12 25.73
C ARG A 16 -22.61 -8.57 24.43
N THR A 17 -23.37 -9.35 23.65
CA THR A 17 -22.93 -9.81 22.32
C THR A 17 -22.67 -8.62 21.39
N SER A 18 -23.52 -7.60 21.42
CA SER A 18 -23.35 -6.36 20.65
C SER A 18 -22.05 -5.63 21.00
N LYS A 19 -21.72 -5.51 22.29
CA LYS A 19 -20.46 -4.90 22.76
C LYS A 19 -19.22 -5.71 22.39
N GLU A 20 -19.32 -7.04 22.46
CA GLU A 20 -18.22 -7.91 22.05
C GLU A 20 -17.93 -7.81 20.54
N ILE A 21 -18.99 -7.78 19.71
CA ILE A 21 -18.87 -7.58 18.27
C ILE A 21 -18.28 -6.20 17.96
N GLU A 22 -18.75 -5.15 18.63
CA GLU A 22 -18.23 -3.80 18.44
C GLU A 22 -16.74 -3.69 18.81
N SER A 23 -16.32 -4.34 19.88
CA SER A 23 -14.90 -4.35 20.28
C SER A 23 -14.03 -5.10 19.27
N HIS A 24 -14.51 -6.22 18.72
CA HIS A 24 -13.82 -6.98 17.67
C HIS A 24 -13.71 -6.19 16.37
N LEU A 25 -14.79 -5.50 15.97
CA LEU A 25 -14.79 -4.64 14.79
C LEU A 25 -13.81 -3.47 14.91
N ARG A 26 -13.74 -2.87 16.08
CA ARG A 26 -12.80 -1.78 16.38
C ARG A 26 -11.34 -2.25 16.33
N TRP A 27 -11.08 -3.45 16.86
CA TRP A 27 -9.76 -4.06 16.79
C TRP A 27 -9.35 -4.39 15.37
N LEU A 28 -10.26 -4.98 14.56
CA LEU A 28 -10.06 -5.25 13.14
C LEU A 28 -9.79 -3.96 12.32
N ASP A 29 -10.51 -2.89 12.61
CA ASP A 29 -10.31 -1.59 11.93
C ASP A 29 -8.92 -1.02 12.24
N THR A 30 -8.51 -1.08 13.50
CA THR A 30 -7.17 -0.64 13.92
C THR A 30 -6.07 -1.50 13.29
N PHE A 31 -6.23 -2.82 13.29
CA PHE A 31 -5.26 -3.75 12.70
C PHE A 31 -5.15 -3.55 11.18
N THR A 32 -6.28 -3.40 10.50
CA THR A 32 -6.32 -3.15 9.06
C THR A 32 -5.64 -1.83 8.71
N SER A 33 -5.89 -0.77 9.47
CA SER A 33 -5.25 0.52 9.26
C SER A 33 -3.74 0.46 9.49
N ALA A 34 -3.28 -0.28 10.52
CA ALA A 34 -1.87 -0.49 10.78
C ALA A 34 -1.19 -1.31 9.66
N ALA A 35 -1.83 -2.38 9.20
CA ALA A 35 -1.33 -3.20 8.10
C ALA A 35 -1.21 -2.40 6.80
N LEU A 36 -2.22 -1.59 6.47
CA LEU A 36 -2.18 -0.68 5.32
C LEU A 36 -1.07 0.35 5.43
N GLY A 37 -0.83 0.88 6.63
CA GLY A 37 0.28 1.80 6.88
C GLY A 37 1.64 1.16 6.61
N ILE A 38 1.87 -0.06 7.09
CA ILE A 38 3.10 -0.81 6.85
C ILE A 38 3.29 -1.10 5.36
N LEU A 39 2.24 -1.52 4.66
CA LEU A 39 2.27 -1.77 3.22
C LEU A 39 2.55 -0.50 2.42
N ALA A 40 1.98 0.63 2.83
CA ALA A 40 2.24 1.92 2.20
C ALA A 40 3.70 2.35 2.36
N VAL A 41 4.29 2.16 3.55
CA VAL A 41 5.72 2.45 3.79
C VAL A 41 6.60 1.53 2.94
N ALA A 42 6.33 0.23 2.91
CA ALA A 42 7.08 -0.71 2.07
C ALA A 42 6.99 -0.33 0.58
N SER A 43 5.80 -0.01 0.09
CA SER A 43 5.59 0.49 -1.28
C SER A 43 6.39 1.77 -1.56
N GLY A 44 6.47 2.67 -0.58
CA GLY A 44 7.25 3.90 -0.68
C GLY A 44 8.74 3.65 -0.85
N ILE A 45 9.29 2.68 -0.10
CA ILE A 45 10.71 2.30 -0.22
C ILE A 45 11.01 1.76 -1.63
N TYR A 46 10.17 0.84 -2.15
CA TYR A 46 10.35 0.32 -3.50
C TYR A 46 10.18 1.39 -4.57
N THR A 47 9.20 2.28 -4.40
CA THR A 47 9.01 3.43 -5.30
C THR A 47 10.22 4.34 -5.31
N TYR A 48 10.81 4.62 -4.14
CA TYR A 48 12.04 5.41 -4.03
C TYR A 48 13.19 4.75 -4.78
N LEU A 49 13.42 3.46 -4.56
CA LEU A 49 14.47 2.70 -5.24
C LEU A 49 14.27 2.70 -6.76
N GLY A 50 13.04 2.49 -7.23
CA GLY A 50 12.70 2.51 -8.65
C GLY A 50 12.90 3.89 -9.28
N VAL A 51 12.48 4.95 -8.63
CA VAL A 51 12.65 6.32 -9.14
C VAL A 51 14.11 6.75 -9.09
N SER A 52 14.83 6.45 -8.02
CA SER A 52 16.26 6.79 -7.89
C SER A 52 17.13 6.11 -8.95
N SER A 53 16.76 4.90 -9.38
CA SER A 53 17.46 4.19 -10.46
C SER A 53 17.21 4.77 -11.86
N LEU A 54 16.13 5.52 -12.04
CA LEU A 54 15.80 6.20 -13.30
C LEU A 54 16.40 7.60 -13.41
N LEU A 55 16.75 8.20 -12.27
CA LEU A 55 17.38 9.52 -12.22
C LEU A 55 18.88 9.33 -12.30
N GLU A 56 19.51 9.92 -13.30
CA GLU A 56 20.97 9.97 -13.36
C GLU A 56 21.54 10.63 -12.09
N ASP A 57 22.72 10.17 -11.65
CA ASP A 57 23.33 10.50 -10.36
C ASP A 57 23.81 11.97 -10.29
N ASN A 58 22.89 12.91 -10.39
CA ASN A 58 23.11 14.35 -10.42
C ASN A 58 22.80 15.06 -9.09
N GLY A 59 23.10 14.41 -7.96
CA GLY A 59 23.18 15.08 -6.67
C GLY A 59 21.86 15.23 -5.89
N ALA A 60 21.87 16.18 -4.93
CA ALA A 60 20.84 16.35 -3.90
C ALA A 60 19.41 16.60 -4.46
N ILE A 61 19.28 17.20 -5.63
CA ILE A 61 17.96 17.52 -6.22
C ILE A 61 17.26 16.24 -6.65
N ASN A 62 17.95 15.30 -7.27
CA ASN A 62 17.38 14.03 -7.70
C ASN A 62 17.00 13.15 -6.51
N PHE A 63 17.81 13.16 -5.46
CA PHE A 63 17.48 12.51 -4.19
C PHE A 63 16.18 13.07 -3.58
N LEU A 64 16.07 14.40 -3.49
CA LEU A 64 14.87 15.04 -2.95
C LEU A 64 13.62 14.78 -3.82
N ALA A 65 13.78 14.77 -5.14
CA ALA A 65 12.70 14.47 -6.08
C ALA A 65 12.20 13.03 -5.91
N ALA A 66 13.11 12.05 -5.88
CA ALA A 66 12.77 10.64 -5.67
C ALA A 66 12.09 10.41 -4.32
N MET A 67 12.60 11.03 -3.25
CA MET A 67 12.04 10.94 -1.92
C MET A 67 10.64 11.56 -1.83
N SER A 68 10.45 12.76 -2.37
CA SER A 68 9.16 13.45 -2.39
C SER A 68 8.12 12.66 -3.19
N TYR A 69 8.49 12.13 -4.34
CA TYR A 69 7.62 11.31 -5.17
C TYR A 69 7.21 10.02 -4.44
N SER A 70 8.14 9.33 -3.82
CA SER A 70 7.92 8.12 -3.06
C SER A 70 6.93 8.34 -1.89
N ILE A 71 7.10 9.42 -1.14
CA ILE A 71 6.19 9.80 -0.05
C ILE A 71 4.79 10.10 -0.62
N ALA A 72 4.71 10.89 -1.68
CA ALA A 72 3.43 11.24 -2.30
C ALA A 72 2.66 10.00 -2.79
N VAL A 73 3.33 9.05 -3.44
CA VAL A 73 2.74 7.78 -3.90
C VAL A 73 2.27 6.94 -2.72
N SER A 74 3.09 6.80 -1.66
CA SER A 74 2.73 6.02 -0.47
C SER A 74 1.51 6.58 0.24
N VAL A 75 1.46 7.91 0.43
CA VAL A 75 0.32 8.60 1.02
C VAL A 75 -0.91 8.44 0.12
N GLY A 76 -0.75 8.57 -1.20
CA GLY A 76 -1.82 8.39 -2.17
C GLY A 76 -2.44 6.98 -2.10
N ILE A 77 -1.63 5.94 -2.05
CA ILE A 77 -2.09 4.55 -1.90
C ILE A 77 -2.84 4.36 -0.58
N PHE A 78 -2.27 4.83 0.54
CA PHE A 78 -2.89 4.73 1.85
C PHE A 78 -4.24 5.44 1.90
N VAL A 79 -4.31 6.66 1.40
CA VAL A 79 -5.54 7.47 1.34
C VAL A 79 -6.57 6.78 0.45
N PHE A 80 -6.19 6.34 -0.76
CA PHE A 80 -7.06 5.63 -1.68
C PHE A 80 -7.75 4.43 -1.01
N TRP A 81 -6.97 3.52 -0.42
CA TRP A 81 -7.51 2.33 0.23
C TRP A 81 -8.35 2.66 1.46
N SER A 82 -7.90 3.62 2.29
CA SER A 82 -8.64 4.05 3.48
C SER A 82 -10.01 4.63 3.14
N TYR A 83 -10.10 5.44 2.09
CA TYR A 83 -11.37 5.98 1.61
C TYR A 83 -12.25 4.91 0.99
N MET A 84 -11.67 4.03 0.17
CA MET A 84 -12.41 2.94 -0.46
C MET A 84 -13.06 2.03 0.57
N MET A 85 -12.34 1.63 1.62
CA MET A 85 -12.90 0.79 2.68
C MET A 85 -14.01 1.49 3.47
N ARG A 86 -13.92 2.80 3.68
CA ARG A 86 -14.93 3.57 4.40
C ARG A 86 -16.20 3.81 3.58
N LEU A 87 -16.07 3.96 2.26
CA LEU A 87 -17.19 4.20 1.37
C LEU A 87 -17.96 2.93 1.03
N LEU A 88 -17.33 1.75 1.07
CA LEU A 88 -17.94 0.48 0.73
C LEU A 88 -19.28 0.21 1.46
N PRO A 89 -19.39 0.37 2.80
CA PRO A 89 -20.65 0.14 3.51
C PRO A 89 -21.72 1.21 3.27
N ALA A 90 -21.36 2.37 2.71
CA ALA A 90 -22.30 3.45 2.43
C ALA A 90 -23.04 3.27 1.09
N MET A 91 -22.57 2.36 0.21
CA MET A 91 -23.17 2.11 -1.10
C MET A 91 -24.45 1.29 -0.98
N ARG A 92 -25.59 1.93 -1.20
CA ARG A 92 -26.93 1.29 -1.13
C ARG A 92 -27.54 0.96 -2.49
N SER A 93 -27.05 1.59 -3.56
CA SER A 93 -27.56 1.37 -4.92
C SER A 93 -26.65 0.39 -5.67
N PHE A 94 -27.26 -0.55 -6.41
CA PHE A 94 -26.55 -1.50 -7.25
C PHE A 94 -25.64 -0.81 -8.29
N ILE A 95 -26.09 0.28 -8.88
CA ILE A 95 -25.32 1.06 -9.85
C ILE A 95 -24.10 1.72 -9.19
N SER A 96 -24.28 2.29 -7.99
CA SER A 96 -23.17 2.86 -7.21
C SER A 96 -22.16 1.79 -6.81
N MET A 97 -22.62 0.61 -6.41
CA MET A 97 -21.77 -0.52 -6.04
C MET A 97 -20.95 -1.02 -7.23
N LEU A 98 -21.56 -1.11 -8.41
CA LEU A 98 -20.87 -1.52 -9.64
C LEU A 98 -19.81 -0.50 -10.05
N GLY A 99 -20.15 0.79 -10.06
CA GLY A 99 -19.19 1.86 -10.37
C GLY A 99 -18.01 1.91 -9.37
N PHE A 100 -18.31 1.72 -8.09
CA PHE A 100 -17.33 1.66 -7.03
C PHE A 100 -16.39 0.45 -7.18
N THR A 101 -16.93 -0.74 -7.45
CA THR A 101 -16.13 -1.95 -7.70
C THR A 101 -15.24 -1.77 -8.91
N LEU A 102 -15.75 -1.17 -9.98
CA LEU A 102 -14.94 -0.87 -11.16
C LEU A 102 -13.80 0.11 -10.83
N ALA A 103 -14.07 1.16 -10.06
CA ALA A 103 -13.04 2.11 -9.62
C ALA A 103 -11.97 1.43 -8.74
N MET A 104 -12.36 0.51 -7.85
CA MET A 104 -11.43 -0.29 -7.06
C MET A 104 -10.53 -1.17 -7.95
N ILE A 105 -11.09 -1.86 -8.93
CA ILE A 105 -10.34 -2.72 -9.86
C ILE A 105 -9.35 -1.88 -10.66
N VAL A 106 -9.81 -0.79 -11.28
CA VAL A 106 -8.95 0.09 -12.09
C VAL A 106 -7.85 0.73 -11.24
N GLY A 107 -8.19 1.22 -10.05
CA GLY A 107 -7.21 1.80 -9.12
C GLY A 107 -6.17 0.77 -8.68
N SER A 108 -6.60 -0.44 -8.32
CA SER A 108 -5.68 -1.53 -7.92
C SER A 108 -4.75 -1.93 -9.07
N LEU A 109 -5.29 -2.10 -10.28
CA LEU A 109 -4.49 -2.43 -11.46
C LEU A 109 -3.48 -1.33 -11.79
N SER A 110 -3.87 -0.08 -11.67
CA SER A 110 -2.97 1.06 -11.88
C SER A 110 -1.82 1.08 -10.87
N ILE A 111 -2.11 0.84 -9.59
CA ILE A 111 -1.10 0.75 -8.53
C ILE A 111 -0.14 -0.41 -8.79
N VAL A 112 -0.67 -1.59 -9.13
CA VAL A 112 0.15 -2.78 -9.42
C VAL A 112 1.02 -2.57 -10.65
N ALA A 113 0.47 -2.01 -11.74
CA ALA A 113 1.21 -1.73 -12.96
C ALA A 113 2.35 -0.74 -12.72
N MET A 114 2.08 0.34 -12.00
CA MET A 114 3.09 1.34 -11.66
C MET A 114 4.17 0.75 -10.74
N SER A 115 3.80 0.00 -9.72
CA SER A 115 4.73 -0.68 -8.82
C SER A 115 5.60 -1.69 -9.55
N SER A 116 5.02 -2.50 -10.45
CA SER A 116 5.74 -3.47 -11.25
C SER A 116 6.74 -2.80 -12.19
N TRP A 117 6.34 -1.70 -12.83
CA TRP A 117 7.22 -0.93 -13.68
C TRP A 117 8.42 -0.37 -12.91
N LEU A 118 8.19 0.26 -11.75
CA LEU A 118 9.25 0.83 -10.92
C LEU A 118 10.20 -0.24 -10.38
N ASN A 119 9.67 -1.40 -9.97
CA ASN A 119 10.50 -2.53 -9.54
C ASN A 119 11.35 -3.08 -10.67
N ALA A 120 10.79 -3.19 -11.88
CA ALA A 120 11.54 -3.63 -13.06
C ALA A 120 12.65 -2.64 -13.43
N ALA A 121 12.37 -1.33 -13.34
CA ALA A 121 13.36 -0.29 -13.57
C ALA A 121 14.49 -0.31 -12.53
N ALA A 122 14.16 -0.52 -11.23
CA ALA A 122 15.15 -0.64 -10.17
C ALA A 122 16.09 -1.85 -10.38
N LEU A 123 15.53 -3.00 -10.75
CA LEU A 123 16.30 -4.21 -11.03
C LEU A 123 17.17 -4.06 -12.29
N ALA A 124 16.64 -3.45 -13.34
CA ALA A 124 17.41 -3.19 -14.55
C ALA A 124 18.57 -2.22 -14.31
N GLY A 125 18.35 -1.18 -13.50
CA GLY A 125 19.38 -0.23 -13.12
C GLY A 125 20.50 -0.89 -12.33
N SER A 126 20.21 -1.71 -11.32
CA SER A 126 21.22 -2.44 -10.54
C SER A 126 22.04 -3.41 -11.40
N ALA A 127 21.39 -4.16 -12.30
CA ALA A 127 22.06 -5.07 -13.21
C ALA A 127 22.99 -4.36 -14.20
N ALA A 128 22.60 -3.18 -14.67
CA ALA A 128 23.44 -2.37 -15.56
C ALA A 128 24.71 -1.85 -14.86
N VAL A 129 24.58 -1.44 -13.59
CA VAL A 129 25.74 -0.98 -12.78
C VAL A 129 26.71 -2.13 -12.52
N GLU A 130 26.20 -3.31 -12.15
CA GLU A 130 27.03 -4.50 -11.92
C GLU A 130 27.80 -4.90 -13.18
N GLN A 131 27.14 -4.90 -14.34
CA GLN A 131 27.77 -5.21 -15.63
C GLN A 131 28.82 -4.16 -16.04
N HIS A 132 28.61 -2.92 -15.65
CA HIS A 132 29.57 -1.85 -15.94
C HIS A 132 30.83 -1.96 -15.03
N LEU A 133 30.64 -2.31 -13.77
CA LEU A 133 31.74 -2.56 -12.84
C LEU A 133 32.59 -3.75 -13.27
N ASP A 134 31.96 -4.86 -13.65
CA ASP A 134 32.65 -6.06 -14.12
C ASP A 134 33.53 -5.76 -15.34
N ARG A 135 32.97 -5.06 -16.34
CA ARG A 135 33.74 -4.65 -17.53
C ARG A 135 34.90 -3.71 -17.19
N THR A 136 34.69 -2.82 -16.25
CA THR A 136 35.75 -1.87 -15.84
C THR A 136 36.89 -2.59 -15.14
N VAL A 137 36.57 -3.53 -14.23
CA VAL A 137 37.57 -4.36 -13.54
C VAL A 137 38.34 -5.24 -14.53
N GLU A 138 37.64 -5.86 -15.49
CA GLU A 138 38.26 -6.68 -16.53
C GLU A 138 39.21 -5.86 -17.42
N HIS A 139 38.83 -4.63 -17.72
CA HIS A 139 39.68 -3.71 -18.50
C HIS A 139 40.95 -3.31 -17.75
N TYR A 140 40.84 -2.99 -16.46
CA TYR A 140 42.01 -2.68 -15.61
C TYR A 140 42.92 -3.87 -15.38
N GLN A 141 42.40 -5.10 -15.29
CA GLN A 141 43.22 -6.32 -15.19
C GLN A 141 44.02 -6.55 -16.45
N LYS A 142 43.44 -6.33 -17.62
CA LYS A 142 44.12 -6.44 -18.91
C LYS A 142 45.22 -5.41 -19.13
N ASP A 143 45.06 -4.24 -18.58
CA ASP A 143 46.07 -3.15 -18.71
C ASP A 143 47.26 -3.35 -17.75
N LEU A 144 47.15 -4.26 -16.79
CA LEU A 144 48.19 -4.58 -15.80
C LEU A 144 49.00 -5.84 -16.17
N GLU A 145 48.60 -6.63 -17.18
CA GLU A 145 49.32 -7.77 -17.75
C GLU A 145 50.15 -7.35 -18.97
#